data_cbdf3d320e8fe7469c3f075da79e65f0
#
_entry.id   cbdf3d320e8fe7469c3f075da79e65f0
#
_cell.length_a   1.000
_cell.length_b   1.000
_cell.length_c   1.000
_cell.angle_alpha   90.00
_cell.angle_beta   90.00
_cell.angle_gamma   90.00
#
_symmetry.space_group_name_H-M   'P 1'
#
loop_
_entity.id
_entity.type
_entity.pdbx_description
1 polymer ?
#
loop_
_entity_poly.entity_id
_entity_poly.type
_entity_poly.pdbx_seq_one_letter_code
_entity_poly.pdbx_strand_id
1 'polypeptide(L)' 'MSSQAEDTMYEIHTEIGQKGLRIKFDKQLKKMLSQDKHKWKTMCEKWEYALRRIKE' A
#
# COMPACT_ATOMS: atom_id res chain seq x y z
N MET A 1 -1.58 1.77 23.01
CA MET A 1 -2.41 0.92 22.17
C MET A 1 -1.84 0.83 20.77
N SER A 2 -1.63 -0.38 20.31
CA SER A 2 -1.18 -0.57 18.95
C SER A 2 -2.31 -0.18 18.00
N SER A 3 -1.99 0.58 16.98
CA SER A 3 -3.00 0.91 16.01
C SER A 3 -3.03 -0.19 14.95
N GLN A 4 -4.24 -0.57 14.55
CA GLN A 4 -4.39 -1.56 13.50
C GLN A 4 -3.74 -1.10 12.20
N ALA A 5 -3.71 0.21 11.99
CA ALA A 5 -3.08 0.77 10.80
C ALA A 5 -1.59 0.46 10.75
N GLU A 6 -0.90 0.58 11.88
CA GLU A 6 0.51 0.26 11.94
C GLU A 6 0.77 -1.20 11.68
N ASP A 7 -0.03 -2.07 12.27
CA ASP A 7 0.09 -3.51 12.07
C ASP A 7 -0.16 -3.88 10.61
N THR A 8 -1.18 -3.29 10.00
CA THR A 8 -1.51 -3.54 8.61
C THR A 8 -0.37 -3.09 7.70
N MET A 9 0.17 -1.90 7.94
CA MET A 9 1.26 -1.38 7.12
C MET A 9 2.51 -2.24 7.26
N TYR A 10 2.77 -2.72 8.48
CA TYR A 10 3.92 -3.60 8.71
C TYR A 10 3.76 -4.92 7.94
N GLU A 11 2.58 -5.50 7.98
CA GLU A 11 2.30 -6.73 7.24
C GLU A 11 2.47 -6.55 5.74
N ILE A 12 1.97 -5.44 5.21
CA ILE A 12 2.10 -5.11 3.80
C ILE A 12 3.57 -4.98 3.43
N HIS A 13 4.32 -4.25 4.24
CA HIS A 13 5.75 -4.04 3.99
C HIS A 13 6.51 -5.36 3.98
N THR A 14 6.20 -6.23 4.92
CA THR A 14 6.83 -7.54 5.01
C THR A 14 6.51 -8.39 3.79
N GLU A 15 5.24 -8.42 3.39
CA GLU A 15 4.82 -9.20 2.24
C GLU A 15 5.48 -8.71 0.96
N ILE A 16 5.55 -7.39 0.79
CA ILE A 16 6.20 -6.79 -0.38
C ILE A 16 7.67 -7.21 -0.45
N GLY A 17 8.37 -7.17 0.69
CA GLY A 17 9.75 -7.58 0.75
C GLY A 17 9.97 -9.04 0.44
N GLN A 18 9.10 -9.90 0.97
CA GLN A 18 9.22 -11.34 0.78
C GLN A 18 8.94 -11.75 -0.66
N LYS A 19 7.99 -11.09 -1.31
CA LYS A 19 7.57 -11.45 -2.66
C LYS A 19 8.25 -10.64 -3.75
N GLY A 20 9.15 -9.73 -3.37
CA GLY A 20 9.85 -8.90 -4.33
C GLY A 20 8.94 -7.95 -5.09
N LEU A 21 7.88 -7.49 -4.46
CA LEU A 21 6.89 -6.62 -5.10
C LEU A 21 7.15 -5.13 -4.86
N ARG A 22 8.29 -4.81 -4.26
CA ARG A 22 8.56 -3.43 -3.85
C ARG A 22 8.49 -2.44 -5.01
N ILE A 23 9.08 -2.78 -6.14
CA ILE A 23 9.10 -1.89 -7.30
C ILE A 23 7.69 -1.68 -7.84
N LYS A 24 6.92 -2.76 -7.97
CA LYS A 24 5.53 -2.69 -8.44
C LYS A 24 4.67 -1.88 -7.48
N PHE A 25 4.86 -2.11 -6.19
CA PHE A 25 4.11 -1.41 -5.15
C PHE A 25 4.41 0.10 -5.21
N ASP A 26 5.67 0.44 -5.33
CA ASP A 26 6.09 1.83 -5.38
C ASP A 26 5.50 2.54 -6.60
N LYS A 27 5.54 1.90 -7.75
CA LYS A 27 4.93 2.45 -8.97
C LYS A 27 3.43 2.65 -8.80
N GLN A 28 2.76 1.68 -8.17
CA GLN A 28 1.32 1.77 -7.95
C GLN A 28 0.98 2.92 -7.01
N LEU A 29 1.77 3.10 -5.94
CA LEU A 29 1.57 4.21 -5.03
C LEU A 29 1.73 5.56 -5.71
N LYS A 30 2.78 5.70 -6.52
CA LYS A 30 3.01 6.94 -7.25
C LYS A 30 1.85 7.25 -8.19
N LYS A 31 1.34 6.24 -8.86
CA LYS A 31 0.19 6.38 -9.73
C LYS A 31 -1.03 6.86 -8.96
N MET A 32 -1.26 6.26 -7.78
CA MET A 32 -2.39 6.63 -6.94
C MET A 32 -2.25 8.05 -6.41
N LEU A 33 -1.05 8.47 -6.04
CA LEU A 33 -0.81 9.81 -5.53
C LEU A 33 -1.08 10.89 -6.57
N SER A 34 -0.96 10.54 -7.86
CA SER A 34 -1.25 11.48 -8.94
C SER A 34 -2.74 11.53 -9.30
N GLN A 35 -3.56 10.69 -8.68
CA GLN A 35 -4.99 10.63 -8.94
C GLN A 35 -5.78 11.25 -7.79
N ASP A 36 -6.65 12.20 -8.12
CA ASP A 36 -7.45 12.90 -7.11
C ASP A 36 -8.39 11.95 -6.36
N LYS A 37 -8.84 10.90 -7.01
CA LYS A 37 -9.79 9.98 -6.39
C LYS A 37 -9.26 9.26 -5.16
N HIS A 38 -7.95 9.26 -4.98
CA HIS A 38 -7.32 8.59 -3.84
C HIS A 38 -6.88 9.54 -2.73
N LYS A 39 -7.03 10.85 -2.93
CA LYS A 39 -6.53 11.82 -1.95
C LYS A 39 -7.25 11.75 -0.61
N TRP A 40 -8.46 11.21 -0.59
CA TRP A 40 -9.25 11.09 0.63
C TRP A 40 -8.90 9.86 1.46
N LYS A 41 -8.12 8.95 0.90
CA LYS A 41 -7.76 7.72 1.58
C LYS A 41 -6.63 7.97 2.58
N THR A 42 -6.68 7.27 3.70
CA THR A 42 -5.55 7.27 4.65
C THR A 42 -4.37 6.52 4.02
N MET A 43 -3.19 6.69 4.58
CA MET A 43 -2.01 5.99 4.10
C MET A 43 -2.23 4.47 4.13
N CYS A 44 -2.84 3.97 5.20
CA CYS A 44 -3.15 2.55 5.34
C CYS A 44 -4.06 2.07 4.20
N GLU A 45 -5.10 2.82 3.91
CA GLU A 45 -6.02 2.47 2.82
C GLU A 45 -5.34 2.48 1.47
N LYS A 46 -4.46 3.47 1.25
CA LYS A 46 -3.69 3.54 0.01
C LYS A 46 -2.79 2.32 -0.16
N TRP A 47 -2.15 1.90 0.91
CA TRP A 47 -1.26 0.76 0.87
C TRP A 47 -2.03 -0.54 0.63
N GLU A 48 -3.17 -0.70 1.27
CA GLU A 48 -4.02 -1.88 1.05
C GLU A 48 -4.50 -1.94 -0.39
N TYR A 49 -4.94 -0.82 -0.93
CA TYR A 49 -5.40 -0.75 -2.31
C TYR A 49 -4.26 -1.08 -3.26
N ALA A 50 -3.08 -0.48 -3.03
CA ALA A 50 -1.93 -0.72 -3.89
C ALA A 50 -1.53 -2.19 -3.88
N LEU A 51 -1.50 -2.80 -2.70
CA LEU A 51 -1.15 -4.21 -2.59
C LEU A 51 -2.14 -5.09 -3.34
N ARG A 52 -3.42 -4.82 -3.19
CA ARG A 52 -4.46 -5.58 -3.90
C ARG A 52 -4.26 -5.46 -5.42
N ARG A 53 -3.98 -4.28 -5.91
CA ARG A 53 -3.82 -4.06 -7.34
C ARG A 53 -2.63 -4.81 -7.92
N ILE A 54 -1.52 -4.83 -7.20
CA ILE A 54 -0.32 -5.51 -7.71
C ILE A 54 -0.40 -7.03 -7.58
N LYS A 55 -1.28 -7.52 -6.72
CA LYS A 55 -1.49 -8.96 -6.57
C LYS A 55 -2.46 -9.53 -7.60
N GLU A 56 -3.24 -8.66 -8.19
CA GLU A 56 -4.12 -9.06 -9.27
C GLU A 56 -3.31 -9.28 -10.54
#